data_5a710c2002275d4a1517a4683152f39d
#
_entry.id   5a710c2002275d4a1517a4683152f39d
#
_cell.length_a   1.000
_cell.length_b   1.000
_cell.length_c   1.000
_cell.angle_alpha   90.00
_cell.angle_beta   90.00
_cell.angle_gamma   90.00
#
_symmetry.space_group_name_H-M   'P 1'
#
loop_
_entity.id
_entity.type
_entity.pdbx_description
1 polymer ?
#
loop_
_entity_poly.entity_id
_entity_poly.type
_entity_poly.pdbx_seq_one_letter_code
_entity_poly.pdbx_strand_id
1 'polypeptide(L)'
;YLFVKLFFKNGELDKYAKLTGIEHLLERELKDLSGGELQRVAICATILKDAEVYFFDEPSSYLDIYERMRMVSIIQDLASKGKRVLVVEHDLAILDVLCDMLHIIYGDRGAYGIFTPSRTTRGAINAYLDGFLPEENVRIRDKPIKFLRGRTRGDEIGQPIIKWGDMEKTLGDFKLITGKGEVKSAEVVGVVGPNATGKTTMAKLIAGELEPDSGWCTTNAKISYKPQHVNTEFEGSVQNWMDMEIGMKWRSGEFNTQVIRPLKID
;
A
#
# COMPACT_ATOMS: atom_id res chain seq x y z
N TYR A 1 16.02 14.41 -20.07
CA TYR A 1 17.23 14.47 -19.25
C TYR A 1 17.99 15.78 -19.42
N LEU A 2 18.32 16.19 -20.65
CA LEU A 2 19.04 17.45 -20.93
C LEU A 2 18.26 18.69 -20.44
N PHE A 3 16.93 18.68 -20.58
CA PHE A 3 16.05 19.78 -20.16
C PHE A 3 16.01 19.95 -18.62
N VAL A 4 16.05 18.84 -17.88
CA VAL A 4 16.05 18.84 -16.40
C VAL A 4 17.39 19.36 -15.85
N LYS A 5 18.53 18.99 -16.45
CA LYS A 5 19.85 19.50 -16.06
C LYS A 5 20.05 21.01 -16.24
N LEU A 6 19.33 21.62 -17.19
CA LEU A 6 19.44 23.06 -17.46
C LEU A 6 18.77 23.94 -16.40
N PHE A 7 17.83 23.40 -15.62
CA PHE A 7 17.05 24.16 -14.64
C PHE A 7 17.55 24.02 -13.20
N PHE A 8 18.41 23.03 -12.90
CA PHE A 8 18.88 22.80 -11.53
C PHE A 8 20.39 23.07 -11.43
N LYS A 9 20.79 23.68 -10.30
CA LYS A 9 22.21 23.92 -10.01
C LYS A 9 22.97 22.60 -10.09
N ASN A 10 24.12 22.61 -10.77
CA ASN A 10 24.98 21.45 -10.92
C ASN A 10 25.25 20.77 -9.57
N GLY A 11 24.90 19.50 -9.46
CA GLY A 11 25.07 18.65 -8.29
C GLY A 11 23.83 18.45 -7.39
N GLU A 12 22.81 19.30 -7.45
CA GLU A 12 21.60 19.08 -6.64
C GLU A 12 20.75 17.91 -7.17
N LEU A 13 20.60 17.79 -8.49
CA LEU A 13 19.89 16.68 -9.10
C LEU A 13 20.55 15.35 -8.72
N ASP A 14 21.87 15.23 -8.85
CA ASP A 14 22.59 14.01 -8.54
C ASP A 14 22.47 13.65 -7.06
N LYS A 15 22.53 14.66 -6.17
CA LYS A 15 22.33 14.47 -4.73
C LYS A 15 20.94 13.92 -4.41
N TYR A 16 19.87 14.55 -4.92
CA TYR A 16 18.51 14.12 -4.62
C TYR A 16 18.11 12.86 -5.38
N ALA A 17 18.63 12.64 -6.58
CA ALA A 17 18.45 11.36 -7.29
C ALA A 17 19.03 10.19 -6.48
N LYS A 18 20.20 10.37 -5.88
CA LYS A 18 20.82 9.40 -4.97
C LYS A 18 19.99 9.20 -3.71
N LEU A 19 19.54 10.30 -3.09
CA LEU A 19 18.73 10.25 -1.88
C LEU A 19 17.38 9.53 -2.11
N THR A 20 16.75 9.73 -3.27
CA THR A 20 15.51 9.07 -3.65
C THR A 20 15.71 7.71 -4.33
N GLY A 21 16.97 7.34 -4.65
CA GLY A 21 17.30 6.07 -5.31
C GLY A 21 16.78 5.96 -6.73
N ILE A 22 16.79 7.06 -7.49
CA ILE A 22 16.32 7.10 -8.87
C ILE A 22 17.43 7.31 -9.91
N GLU A 23 18.70 7.26 -9.51
CA GLU A 23 19.84 7.51 -10.40
C GLU A 23 19.78 6.68 -11.70
N HIS A 24 19.43 5.40 -11.56
CA HIS A 24 19.31 4.46 -12.68
C HIS A 24 18.05 4.64 -13.52
N LEU A 25 17.13 5.52 -13.10
CA LEU A 25 15.86 5.79 -13.79
C LEU A 25 15.91 7.06 -14.66
N LEU A 26 16.95 7.89 -14.48
CA LEU A 26 16.99 9.23 -15.08
C LEU A 26 16.91 9.25 -16.62
N GLU A 27 17.26 8.15 -17.28
CA GLU A 27 17.21 8.01 -18.74
C GLU A 27 16.00 7.19 -19.24
N ARG A 28 15.19 6.65 -18.31
CA ARG A 28 13.99 5.87 -18.67
C ARG A 28 12.80 6.78 -18.97
N GLU A 29 11.89 6.31 -19.80
CA GLU A 29 10.63 7.00 -20.04
C GLU A 29 9.68 6.83 -18.84
N LEU A 30 8.93 7.89 -18.49
CA LEU A 30 8.01 7.86 -17.35
C LEU A 30 6.94 6.77 -17.44
N LYS A 31 6.50 6.46 -18.66
CA LYS A 31 5.49 5.41 -18.92
C LYS A 31 5.97 3.99 -18.58
N ASP A 32 7.29 3.79 -18.56
CA ASP A 32 7.92 2.49 -18.32
C ASP A 32 8.31 2.29 -16.84
N LEU A 33 7.98 3.29 -16.00
CA LEU A 33 8.25 3.23 -14.57
C LEU A 33 7.12 2.51 -13.82
N SER A 34 7.50 1.71 -12.83
CA SER A 34 6.56 1.17 -11.86
C SER A 34 5.97 2.29 -10.98
N GLY A 35 4.83 2.03 -10.32
CA GLY A 35 4.20 3.01 -9.44
C GLY A 35 5.12 3.54 -8.34
N GLY A 36 5.94 2.68 -7.74
CA GLY A 36 6.91 3.09 -6.72
C GLY A 36 8.09 3.90 -7.29
N GLU A 37 8.57 3.57 -8.48
CA GLU A 37 9.60 4.35 -9.19
C GLU A 37 9.08 5.73 -9.55
N LEU A 38 7.87 5.81 -10.11
CA LEU A 38 7.21 7.06 -10.46
C LEU A 38 6.99 7.94 -9.22
N GLN A 39 6.58 7.36 -8.11
CA GLN A 39 6.39 8.07 -6.85
C GLN A 39 7.71 8.69 -6.35
N ARG A 40 8.81 7.94 -6.39
CA ARG A 40 10.14 8.44 -6.00
C ARG A 40 10.63 9.56 -6.93
N VAL A 41 10.37 9.45 -8.23
CA VAL A 41 10.66 10.52 -9.20
C VAL A 41 9.83 11.77 -8.88
N ALA A 42 8.55 11.63 -8.56
CA ALA A 42 7.68 12.76 -8.19
C ALA A 42 8.16 13.46 -6.90
N ILE A 43 8.55 12.69 -5.87
CA ILE A 43 9.14 13.23 -4.64
C ILE A 43 10.43 14.00 -4.95
N CYS A 44 11.34 13.42 -5.72
CA CYS A 44 12.57 14.08 -6.12
C CYS A 44 12.31 15.39 -6.87
N ALA A 45 11.41 15.37 -7.85
CA ALA A 45 11.04 16.57 -8.63
C ALA A 45 10.40 17.66 -7.75
N THR A 46 9.64 17.26 -6.73
CA THR A 46 9.02 18.21 -5.78
C THR A 46 10.08 18.91 -4.95
N ILE A 47 11.04 18.17 -4.42
CA ILE A 47 12.12 18.72 -3.57
C ILE A 47 13.03 19.66 -4.34
N LEU A 48 13.32 19.34 -5.60
CA LEU A 48 14.18 20.13 -6.46
C LEU A 48 13.60 21.51 -6.81
N LYS A 49 12.31 21.77 -6.58
CA LYS A 49 11.69 23.09 -6.85
C LYS A 49 12.15 24.21 -5.92
N ASP A 50 12.95 23.89 -4.88
CA ASP A 50 13.44 24.85 -3.86
C ASP A 50 12.35 25.85 -3.39
N ALA A 51 11.27 25.28 -2.85
CA ALA A 51 10.16 26.05 -2.32
C ALA A 51 10.38 26.40 -0.83
N GLU A 52 9.61 27.34 -0.30
CA GLU A 52 9.54 27.60 1.14
C GLU A 52 8.56 26.67 1.84
N VAL A 53 7.52 26.23 1.11
CA VAL A 53 6.45 25.34 1.58
C VAL A 53 6.31 24.17 0.62
N TYR A 54 6.28 22.98 1.17
CA TYR A 54 6.12 21.74 0.41
C TYR A 54 4.82 21.04 0.84
N PHE A 55 4.08 20.55 -0.16
CA PHE A 55 2.90 19.72 0.04
C PHE A 55 3.15 18.35 -0.57
N PHE A 56 2.91 17.32 0.23
CA PHE A 56 2.98 15.93 -0.23
C PHE A 56 1.62 15.27 0.04
N ASP A 57 1.01 14.76 -1.02
CA ASP A 57 -0.26 14.05 -0.96
C ASP A 57 0.00 12.56 -1.17
N GLU A 58 -0.25 11.77 -0.13
CA GLU A 58 0.00 10.32 -0.06
C GLU A 58 1.38 9.88 -0.58
N PRO A 59 2.48 10.49 -0.10
CA PRO A 59 3.81 10.21 -0.65
C PRO A 59 4.30 8.78 -0.38
N SER A 60 3.69 8.04 0.57
CA SER A 60 4.05 6.66 0.87
C SER A 60 3.40 5.63 -0.05
N SER A 61 2.46 6.04 -0.91
CA SER A 61 1.75 5.16 -1.83
C SER A 61 2.72 4.43 -2.77
N TYR A 62 2.49 3.13 -2.99
CA TYR A 62 3.32 2.22 -3.81
C TYR A 62 4.75 1.98 -3.31
N LEU A 63 5.18 2.60 -2.21
CA LEU A 63 6.50 2.41 -1.63
C LEU A 63 6.53 1.21 -0.68
N ASP A 64 7.60 0.44 -0.73
CA ASP A 64 7.88 -0.56 0.30
C ASP A 64 8.42 0.09 1.59
N ILE A 65 8.62 -0.71 2.65
CA ILE A 65 9.00 -0.18 3.96
C ILE A 65 10.35 0.58 3.93
N TYR A 66 11.31 0.13 3.14
CA TYR A 66 12.62 0.79 3.03
C TYR A 66 12.50 2.13 2.32
N GLU A 67 11.73 2.16 1.22
CA GLU A 67 11.47 3.37 0.45
C GLU A 67 10.64 4.38 1.26
N ARG A 68 9.66 3.91 2.06
CA ARG A 68 8.89 4.75 2.99
C ARG A 68 9.79 5.40 4.04
N MET A 69 10.69 4.64 4.68
CA MET A 69 11.62 5.20 5.66
C MET A 69 12.60 6.19 5.03
N ARG A 70 13.04 5.93 3.80
CA ARG A 70 13.86 6.87 3.03
C ARG A 70 13.09 8.17 2.75
N MET A 71 11.86 8.08 2.30
CA MET A 71 10.96 9.21 2.09
C MET A 71 10.75 10.02 3.38
N VAL A 72 10.49 9.35 4.51
CA VAL A 72 10.37 10.00 5.82
C VAL A 72 11.63 10.79 6.14
N SER A 73 12.82 10.19 6.01
CA SER A 73 14.10 10.87 6.28
C SER A 73 14.31 12.10 5.40
N ILE A 74 13.93 12.03 4.13
CA ILE A 74 14.03 13.13 3.18
C ILE A 74 13.12 14.30 3.59
N ILE A 75 11.88 14.01 3.96
CA ILE A 75 10.92 15.03 4.37
C ILE A 75 11.35 15.68 5.70
N GLN A 76 11.85 14.90 6.65
CA GLN A 76 12.40 15.42 7.90
C GLN A 76 13.64 16.30 7.68
N ASP A 77 14.50 15.96 6.71
CA ASP A 77 15.64 16.79 6.32
C ASP A 77 15.19 18.15 5.76
N LEU A 78 14.11 18.20 4.98
CA LEU A 78 13.51 19.47 4.54
C LEU A 78 13.04 20.34 5.72
N ALA A 79 12.33 19.74 6.67
CA ALA A 79 11.86 20.44 7.86
C ALA A 79 13.05 20.94 8.73
N SER A 80 14.11 20.15 8.88
CA SER A 80 15.30 20.53 9.61
C SER A 80 16.06 21.72 9.00
N LYS A 81 15.90 21.93 7.68
CA LYS A 81 16.43 23.08 6.94
C LYS A 81 15.53 24.32 7.02
N GLY A 82 14.52 24.31 7.88
CA GLY A 82 13.59 25.42 8.08
C GLY A 82 12.48 25.52 7.02
N LYS A 83 12.34 24.54 6.14
CA LYS A 83 11.24 24.47 5.19
C LYS A 83 9.94 24.06 5.92
N ARG A 84 8.82 24.55 5.45
CA ARG A 84 7.50 24.16 5.96
C ARG A 84 6.96 23.02 5.13
N VAL A 85 6.52 21.94 5.81
CA VAL A 85 6.06 20.75 5.12
C VAL A 85 4.68 20.36 5.63
N LEU A 86 3.74 20.15 4.72
CA LEU A 86 2.43 19.57 4.98
C LEU A 86 2.33 18.25 4.22
N VAL A 87 1.93 17.20 4.95
CA VAL A 87 1.78 15.86 4.39
C VAL A 87 0.37 15.37 4.63
N VAL A 88 -0.29 14.91 3.58
CA VAL A 88 -1.55 14.17 3.67
C VAL A 88 -1.24 12.69 3.62
N GLU A 89 -1.63 11.95 4.62
CA GLU A 89 -1.39 10.51 4.76
C GLU A 89 -2.52 9.82 5.52
N HIS A 90 -2.71 8.55 5.26
CA HIS A 90 -3.65 7.71 5.98
C HIS A 90 -2.97 6.52 6.68
N ASP A 91 -1.70 6.30 6.44
CA ASP A 91 -0.89 5.33 7.20
C ASP A 91 -0.46 5.94 8.53
N LEU A 92 -1.11 5.51 9.62
CA LEU A 92 -0.88 6.04 10.97
C LEU A 92 0.56 5.78 11.46
N ALA A 93 1.20 4.72 11.01
CA ALA A 93 2.57 4.42 11.38
C ALA A 93 3.55 5.42 10.73
N ILE A 94 3.30 5.80 9.49
CA ILE A 94 4.06 6.85 8.80
C ILE A 94 3.83 8.20 9.48
N LEU A 95 2.59 8.54 9.78
CA LEU A 95 2.26 9.80 10.47
C LEU A 95 2.93 9.91 11.84
N ASP A 96 2.96 8.82 12.62
CA ASP A 96 3.58 8.80 13.96
C ASP A 96 5.10 9.05 13.92
N VAL A 97 5.76 8.59 12.86
CA VAL A 97 7.21 8.77 12.68
C VAL A 97 7.54 10.10 12.03
N LEU A 98 6.69 10.58 11.12
CA LEU A 98 6.99 11.72 10.24
C LEU A 98 6.60 13.07 10.86
N CYS A 99 5.45 13.14 11.53
CA CYS A 99 4.79 14.41 11.87
C CYS A 99 4.95 14.80 13.35
N ASP A 100 5.18 16.07 13.60
CA ASP A 100 5.15 16.64 14.96
C ASP A 100 3.71 16.96 15.40
N MET A 101 2.92 17.50 14.48
CA MET A 101 1.54 17.92 14.69
C MET A 101 0.64 17.32 13.62
N LEU A 102 -0.62 17.08 13.98
CA LEU A 102 -1.61 16.47 13.10
C LEU A 102 -2.94 17.25 13.15
N HIS A 103 -3.55 17.39 11.98
CA HIS A 103 -4.92 17.83 11.83
C HIS A 103 -5.79 16.63 11.45
N ILE A 104 -6.99 16.55 11.96
CA ILE A 104 -7.97 15.53 11.57
C ILE A 104 -9.02 16.20 10.68
N ILE A 105 -9.39 15.52 9.59
CA ILE A 105 -10.52 15.93 8.78
C ILE A 105 -11.66 14.95 9.05
N TYR A 106 -12.85 15.46 9.35
CA TYR A 106 -14.05 14.67 9.56
C TYR A 106 -15.24 15.28 8.84
N GLY A 107 -16.27 14.50 8.60
CA GLY A 107 -17.47 14.95 7.88
C GLY A 107 -18.18 13.82 7.15
N ASP A 108 -19.11 14.16 6.30
CA ASP A 108 -19.85 13.22 5.47
C ASP A 108 -19.29 13.20 4.05
N ARG A 109 -19.03 11.99 3.56
CA ARG A 109 -18.45 11.77 2.22
C ARG A 109 -19.30 12.43 1.12
N GLY A 110 -18.66 13.27 0.33
CA GLY A 110 -19.31 13.97 -0.78
C GLY A 110 -20.23 15.14 -0.38
N ALA A 111 -20.38 15.42 0.93
CA ALA A 111 -21.23 16.50 1.43
C ALA A 111 -20.41 17.64 2.07
N TYR A 112 -19.59 17.33 3.10
CA TYR A 112 -18.75 18.34 3.77
C TYR A 112 -17.57 17.71 4.49
N GLY A 113 -16.50 18.51 4.68
CA GLY A 113 -15.36 18.16 5.50
C GLY A 113 -15.01 19.30 6.46
N ILE A 114 -14.72 18.96 7.70
CA ILE A 114 -14.30 19.91 8.74
C ILE A 114 -12.85 19.59 9.11
N PHE A 115 -12.01 20.60 9.03
CA PHE A 115 -10.59 20.54 9.35
C PHE A 115 -10.39 20.99 10.81
N THR A 116 -9.85 20.10 11.67
CA THR A 116 -9.65 20.42 13.09
C THR A 116 -8.44 21.31 13.33
N PRO A 117 -8.33 22.00 14.46
CA PRO A 117 -7.07 22.56 14.94
C PRO A 117 -5.98 21.49 15.06
N SER A 118 -4.71 21.92 15.01
CA SER A 118 -3.55 21.01 15.13
C SER A 118 -3.44 20.44 16.56
N ARG A 119 -2.99 19.19 16.63
CA ARG A 119 -2.75 18.46 17.90
C ARG A 119 -1.42 17.74 17.81
N THR A 120 -0.90 17.34 18.96
CA THR A 120 0.24 16.42 18.97
C THR A 120 -0.12 15.14 18.23
N THR A 121 0.81 14.59 17.47
CA THR A 121 0.58 13.41 16.60
C THR A 121 -0.05 12.25 17.37
N ARG A 122 0.49 11.88 18.53
CA ARG A 122 -0.07 10.80 19.36
C ARG A 122 -1.47 11.09 19.87
N GLY A 123 -1.73 12.33 20.29
CA GLY A 123 -3.07 12.73 20.74
C GLY A 123 -4.10 12.63 19.62
N ALA A 124 -3.75 13.09 18.43
CA ALA A 124 -4.60 13.01 17.25
C ALA A 124 -4.85 11.56 16.81
N ILE A 125 -3.80 10.72 16.74
CA ILE A 125 -3.92 9.31 16.35
C ILE A 125 -4.85 8.57 17.33
N ASN A 126 -4.68 8.77 18.65
CA ASN A 126 -5.53 8.13 19.65
C ASN A 126 -7.00 8.59 19.52
N ALA A 127 -7.25 9.90 19.41
CA ALA A 127 -8.60 10.42 19.21
C ALA A 127 -9.25 9.89 17.92
N TYR A 128 -8.47 9.81 16.84
CA TYR A 128 -8.93 9.24 15.58
C TYR A 128 -9.27 7.75 15.69
N LEU A 129 -8.45 6.97 16.40
CA LEU A 129 -8.69 5.54 16.64
C LEU A 129 -9.90 5.32 17.57
N ASP A 130 -10.06 6.14 18.60
CA ASP A 130 -11.22 6.08 19.50
C ASP A 130 -12.53 6.50 18.81
N GLY A 131 -12.42 7.26 17.72
CA GLY A 131 -13.58 7.76 16.97
C GLY A 131 -14.33 8.88 17.69
N PHE A 132 -13.70 9.53 18.67
CA PHE A 132 -14.23 10.68 19.39
C PHE A 132 -13.17 11.79 19.47
N LEU A 133 -13.56 12.99 19.08
CA LEU A 133 -12.72 14.18 19.10
C LEU A 133 -13.11 15.03 20.33
N PRO A 134 -12.34 14.96 21.43
CA PRO A 134 -12.74 15.59 22.70
C PRO A 134 -12.85 17.10 22.61
N GLU A 135 -11.95 17.76 21.89
CA GLU A 135 -11.90 19.23 21.82
C GLU A 135 -13.09 19.81 21.03
N GLU A 136 -13.53 19.12 19.98
CA GLU A 136 -14.72 19.47 19.19
C GLU A 136 -16.00 18.90 19.79
N ASN A 137 -15.90 17.99 20.77
CA ASN A 137 -17.00 17.22 21.33
C ASN A 137 -17.82 16.48 20.24
N VAL A 138 -17.11 15.91 19.26
CA VAL A 138 -17.73 15.23 18.10
C VAL A 138 -17.33 13.76 18.07
N ARG A 139 -18.32 12.89 17.84
CA ARG A 139 -18.12 11.47 17.55
C ARG A 139 -18.10 11.27 16.06
N ILE A 140 -16.94 10.85 15.53
CA ILE A 140 -16.71 10.59 14.10
C ILE A 140 -16.93 9.13 13.71
N ARG A 141 -17.08 8.24 14.71
CA ARG A 141 -17.30 6.80 14.51
C ARG A 141 -17.94 6.18 15.75
N ASP A 142 -18.93 5.30 15.54
CA ASP A 142 -19.67 4.65 16.63
C ASP A 142 -18.80 3.69 17.46
N LYS A 143 -17.87 3.01 16.80
CA LYS A 143 -16.99 2.03 17.45
C LYS A 143 -15.52 2.42 17.27
N PRO A 144 -14.71 2.32 18.32
CA PRO A 144 -13.27 2.54 18.22
C PRO A 144 -12.62 1.48 17.33
N ILE A 145 -11.56 1.86 16.63
CA ILE A 145 -10.66 0.91 15.95
C ILE A 145 -9.73 0.33 17.00
N LYS A 146 -9.83 -0.97 17.21
CA LYS A 146 -8.94 -1.71 18.13
C LYS A 146 -8.13 -2.72 17.37
N PHE A 147 -6.83 -2.65 17.50
CA PHE A 147 -5.94 -3.71 17.04
C PHE A 147 -5.96 -4.84 18.06
N LEU A 148 -6.82 -5.82 17.82
CA LEU A 148 -6.83 -7.03 18.64
C LEU A 148 -5.55 -7.80 18.32
N ARG A 149 -4.80 -8.20 19.35
CA ARG A 149 -3.73 -9.19 19.18
C ARG A 149 -4.33 -10.40 18.48
N GLY A 150 -3.68 -10.83 17.39
CA GLY A 150 -4.09 -12.03 16.67
C GLY A 150 -4.32 -13.15 17.70
N ARG A 151 -5.37 -13.94 17.50
CA ARG A 151 -5.57 -15.15 18.31
C ARG A 151 -4.25 -15.92 18.28
N THR A 152 -3.65 -16.19 19.45
CA THR A 152 -2.66 -17.24 19.60
C THR A 152 -3.40 -18.53 19.27
N ARG A 153 -3.37 -18.93 18.00
CA ARG A 153 -3.92 -20.18 17.53
C ARG A 153 -2.97 -21.29 17.97
N GLY A 154 -3.03 -21.66 19.26
CA GLY A 154 -2.56 -22.96 19.69
C GLY A 154 -3.56 -24.00 19.16
N ASP A 155 -3.08 -25.14 18.76
CA ASP A 155 -3.79 -26.41 18.52
C ASP A 155 -4.89 -26.50 17.44
N GLU A 156 -5.36 -25.40 16.84
CA GLU A 156 -6.39 -25.40 15.79
C GLU A 156 -5.83 -25.28 14.35
N ILE A 157 -4.52 -25.31 14.16
CA ILE A 157 -3.92 -25.28 12.82
C ILE A 157 -4.16 -26.65 12.17
N GLY A 158 -4.98 -26.63 11.12
CA GLY A 158 -5.42 -27.85 10.43
C GLY A 158 -4.36 -28.48 9.53
N GLN A 159 -4.79 -29.43 8.71
CA GLN A 159 -3.93 -30.11 7.74
C GLN A 159 -3.44 -29.15 6.66
N PRO A 160 -2.25 -29.37 6.10
CA PRO A 160 -1.75 -28.60 4.95
C PRO A 160 -2.71 -28.72 3.76
N ILE A 161 -3.10 -27.56 3.21
CA ILE A 161 -3.98 -27.45 2.04
C ILE A 161 -3.18 -27.16 0.78
N ILE A 162 -2.14 -26.33 0.91
CA ILE A 162 -1.22 -25.99 -0.18
C ILE A 162 0.17 -26.43 0.24
N LYS A 163 0.90 -27.07 -0.65
CA LYS A 163 2.31 -27.44 -0.46
C LYS A 163 3.10 -27.13 -1.71
N TRP A 164 4.34 -26.70 -1.53
CA TRP A 164 5.26 -26.54 -2.64
C TRP A 164 6.66 -27.04 -2.27
N GLY A 165 7.36 -27.55 -3.30
CA GLY A 165 8.76 -27.90 -3.21
C GLY A 165 9.64 -26.76 -3.71
N ASP A 166 10.94 -27.02 -3.76
CA ASP A 166 11.90 -26.05 -4.29
C ASP A 166 11.51 -25.64 -5.70
N MET A 167 10.90 -24.45 -5.86
CA MET A 167 10.46 -23.93 -7.16
C MET A 167 11.42 -22.86 -7.67
N GLU A 168 11.61 -22.86 -8.97
CA GLU A 168 12.30 -21.79 -9.68
C GLU A 168 11.37 -21.21 -10.75
N LYS A 169 11.45 -19.90 -10.94
CA LYS A 169 10.76 -19.19 -12.03
C LYS A 169 11.63 -18.06 -12.55
N THR A 170 11.85 -18.04 -13.85
CA THR A 170 12.59 -17.00 -14.56
C THR A 170 11.61 -16.15 -15.37
N LEU A 171 11.73 -14.84 -15.25
CA LEU A 171 10.93 -13.84 -15.97
C LEU A 171 11.89 -12.77 -16.51
N GLY A 172 12.28 -12.86 -17.76
CA GLY A 172 13.36 -12.04 -18.33
C GLY A 172 14.66 -12.25 -17.55
N ASP A 173 15.23 -11.17 -17.02
CA ASP A 173 16.46 -11.21 -16.21
C ASP A 173 16.20 -11.53 -14.72
N PHE A 174 14.94 -11.57 -14.30
CA PHE A 174 14.58 -11.86 -12.91
C PHE A 174 14.41 -13.37 -12.69
N LYS A 175 15.03 -13.90 -11.64
CA LYS A 175 14.88 -15.28 -11.20
C LYS A 175 14.37 -15.34 -9.77
N LEU A 176 13.22 -16.00 -9.56
CA LEU A 176 12.70 -16.37 -8.25
C LEU A 176 13.11 -17.79 -7.90
N ILE A 177 13.66 -17.97 -6.72
CA ILE A 177 13.98 -19.29 -6.14
C ILE A 177 13.26 -19.39 -4.81
N THR A 178 12.50 -20.47 -4.60
CA THR A 178 11.78 -20.70 -3.35
C THR A 178 12.29 -21.97 -2.68
N GLY A 179 12.33 -21.97 -1.37
CA GLY A 179 12.43 -23.22 -0.59
C GLY A 179 11.07 -23.91 -0.47
N LYS A 180 11.06 -25.07 0.17
CA LYS A 180 9.83 -25.82 0.49
C LYS A 180 8.96 -25.06 1.47
N GLY A 181 7.64 -25.18 1.31
CA GLY A 181 6.69 -24.56 2.21
C GLY A 181 5.29 -25.16 2.12
N GLU A 182 4.44 -24.74 3.05
CA GLU A 182 3.05 -25.17 3.12
C GLU A 182 2.16 -24.07 3.71
N VAL A 183 0.88 -24.11 3.37
CA VAL A 183 -0.18 -23.33 4.01
C VAL A 183 -1.23 -24.29 4.54
N LYS A 184 -1.60 -24.12 5.81
CA LYS A 184 -2.52 -24.99 6.52
C LYS A 184 -3.94 -24.40 6.53
N SER A 185 -4.91 -25.25 6.79
CA SER A 185 -6.30 -24.84 7.01
C SER A 185 -6.39 -23.82 8.16
N ALA A 186 -7.23 -22.82 8.00
CA ALA A 186 -7.45 -21.73 8.96
C ALA A 186 -6.20 -20.88 9.28
N GLU A 187 -5.16 -20.92 8.46
CA GLU A 187 -3.95 -20.12 8.58
C GLU A 187 -4.00 -18.86 7.69
N VAL A 188 -3.45 -17.75 8.17
CA VAL A 188 -3.18 -16.56 7.38
C VAL A 188 -1.68 -16.37 7.32
N VAL A 189 -1.13 -16.46 6.12
CA VAL A 189 0.30 -16.32 5.86
C VAL A 189 0.57 -14.95 5.23
N GLY A 190 1.43 -14.15 5.88
CA GLY A 190 1.90 -12.88 5.33
C GLY A 190 3.20 -13.04 4.55
N VAL A 191 3.31 -12.39 3.40
CA VAL A 191 4.53 -12.32 2.60
C VAL A 191 5.04 -10.89 2.60
N VAL A 192 6.25 -10.68 3.12
CA VAL A 192 6.89 -9.37 3.23
C VAL A 192 8.24 -9.36 2.50
N GLY A 193 8.62 -8.23 1.97
CA GLY A 193 9.91 -8.03 1.28
C GLY A 193 9.90 -6.77 0.42
N PRO A 194 11.06 -6.31 -0.07
CA PRO A 194 11.19 -5.16 -0.95
C PRO A 194 10.37 -5.28 -2.24
N ASN A 195 10.15 -4.16 -2.93
CA ASN A 195 9.53 -4.18 -4.24
C ASN A 195 10.41 -4.94 -5.25
N ALA A 196 9.78 -5.52 -6.28
CA ALA A 196 10.43 -6.31 -7.34
C ALA A 196 11.19 -7.58 -6.87
N THR A 197 10.98 -8.07 -5.64
CA THR A 197 11.61 -9.31 -5.15
C THR A 197 10.79 -10.59 -5.42
N GLY A 198 9.71 -10.51 -6.20
CA GLY A 198 8.95 -11.68 -6.63
C GLY A 198 7.77 -12.07 -5.73
N LYS A 199 7.32 -11.20 -4.81
CA LYS A 199 6.12 -11.45 -3.98
C LYS A 199 4.89 -11.82 -4.82
N THR A 200 4.61 -11.02 -5.85
CA THR A 200 3.49 -11.26 -6.79
C THR A 200 3.72 -12.52 -7.63
N THR A 201 4.97 -12.78 -8.03
CA THR A 201 5.33 -14.00 -8.77
C THR A 201 5.05 -15.25 -7.92
N MET A 202 5.47 -15.23 -6.64
CA MET A 202 5.18 -16.31 -5.71
C MET A 202 3.68 -16.52 -5.51
N ALA A 203 2.91 -15.43 -5.34
CA ALA A 203 1.45 -15.52 -5.21
C ALA A 203 0.81 -16.16 -6.46
N LYS A 204 1.25 -15.79 -7.66
CA LYS A 204 0.77 -16.36 -8.92
C LYS A 204 1.15 -17.85 -9.09
N LEU A 205 2.35 -18.24 -8.67
CA LEU A 205 2.77 -19.65 -8.67
C LEU A 205 1.87 -20.49 -7.74
N ILE A 206 1.62 -20.01 -6.52
CA ILE A 206 0.74 -20.69 -5.57
C ILE A 206 -0.70 -20.71 -6.06
N ALA A 207 -1.17 -19.63 -6.70
CA ALA A 207 -2.52 -19.55 -7.25
C ALA A 207 -2.74 -20.42 -8.51
N GLY A 208 -1.65 -20.92 -9.12
CA GLY A 208 -1.74 -21.65 -10.38
C GLY A 208 -1.92 -20.77 -11.62
N GLU A 209 -1.78 -19.46 -11.47
CA GLU A 209 -1.80 -18.47 -12.57
C GLU A 209 -0.48 -18.46 -13.35
N LEU A 210 0.55 -19.06 -12.80
CA LEU A 210 1.88 -19.17 -13.36
C LEU A 210 2.46 -20.54 -13.03
N GLU A 211 3.06 -21.19 -14.02
CA GLU A 211 3.75 -22.47 -13.80
C GLU A 211 5.23 -22.23 -13.43
N PRO A 212 5.78 -22.96 -12.47
CA PRO A 212 7.21 -22.92 -12.17
C PRO A 212 8.02 -23.56 -13.30
N ASP A 213 9.25 -23.10 -13.53
CA ASP A 213 10.18 -23.71 -14.49
C ASP A 213 10.77 -25.02 -13.94
N SER A 214 10.90 -25.11 -12.62
CA SER A 214 11.27 -26.34 -11.90
C SER A 214 10.62 -26.34 -10.51
N GLY A 215 10.57 -27.53 -9.90
CA GLY A 215 9.86 -27.73 -8.64
C GLY A 215 8.38 -28.05 -8.84
N TRP A 216 7.59 -27.90 -7.78
CA TRP A 216 6.16 -28.25 -7.82
C TRP A 216 5.36 -27.45 -6.78
N CYS A 217 4.10 -27.22 -7.09
CA CYS A 217 3.09 -26.72 -6.15
C CYS A 217 1.83 -27.58 -6.29
N THR A 218 1.27 -28.02 -5.19
CA THR A 218 0.03 -28.78 -5.15
C THR A 218 -0.96 -28.19 -4.17
N THR A 219 -2.23 -28.21 -4.57
CA THR A 219 -3.33 -27.77 -3.72
C THR A 219 -4.51 -28.73 -3.84
N ASN A 220 -5.19 -28.96 -2.72
CA ASN A 220 -6.43 -29.72 -2.66
C ASN A 220 -7.64 -28.79 -2.49
N ALA A 221 -7.46 -27.47 -2.62
CA ALA A 221 -8.51 -26.49 -2.44
C ALA A 221 -8.75 -25.66 -3.70
N LYS A 222 -9.96 -25.16 -3.85
CA LYS A 222 -10.27 -24.13 -4.84
C LYS A 222 -9.59 -22.83 -4.42
N ILE A 223 -8.74 -22.30 -5.27
CA ILE A 223 -8.04 -21.02 -5.04
C ILE A 223 -8.85 -19.88 -5.64
N SER A 224 -8.94 -18.77 -4.92
CA SER A 224 -9.42 -17.49 -5.43
C SER A 224 -8.27 -16.49 -5.33
N TYR A 225 -7.88 -15.91 -6.44
CA TYR A 225 -6.77 -14.96 -6.54
C TYR A 225 -7.28 -13.56 -6.83
N LYS A 226 -6.92 -12.58 -5.97
CA LYS A 226 -7.18 -11.15 -6.22
C LYS A 226 -5.90 -10.53 -6.77
N PRO A 227 -5.84 -10.16 -8.05
CA PRO A 227 -4.65 -9.54 -8.64
C PRO A 227 -4.37 -8.15 -8.06
N GLN A 228 -3.14 -7.68 -8.17
CA GLN A 228 -2.73 -6.34 -7.72
C GLN A 228 -3.50 -5.24 -8.48
N HIS A 229 -3.62 -5.39 -9.79
CA HIS A 229 -4.42 -4.52 -10.66
C HIS A 229 -5.64 -5.28 -11.13
N VAL A 230 -6.80 -4.68 -10.95
CA VAL A 230 -8.06 -5.21 -11.49
C VAL A 230 -8.17 -4.76 -12.94
N ASN A 231 -8.51 -5.69 -13.84
CA ASN A 231 -8.79 -5.34 -15.22
C ASN A 231 -10.08 -4.49 -15.26
N THR A 232 -9.96 -3.27 -15.77
CA THR A 232 -11.08 -2.32 -15.88
C THR A 232 -11.67 -2.28 -17.30
N GLU A 233 -11.26 -3.18 -18.19
CA GLU A 233 -11.75 -3.24 -19.59
C GLU A 233 -13.17 -3.84 -19.69
N PHE A 234 -13.76 -4.28 -18.58
CA PHE A 234 -15.13 -4.79 -18.58
C PHE A 234 -16.12 -3.65 -18.86
N GLU A 235 -16.82 -3.76 -19.99
CA GLU A 235 -17.90 -2.84 -20.37
C GLU A 235 -19.21 -3.28 -19.74
N GLY A 236 -19.54 -2.70 -18.58
CA GLY A 236 -20.78 -3.02 -17.89
C GLY A 236 -20.85 -2.46 -16.47
N SER A 237 -21.97 -2.67 -15.80
CA SER A 237 -22.13 -2.28 -14.39
C SER A 237 -21.38 -3.24 -13.46
N VAL A 238 -21.12 -2.80 -12.23
CA VAL A 238 -20.58 -3.67 -11.17
C VAL A 238 -21.49 -4.89 -10.96
N GLN A 239 -22.80 -4.71 -11.03
CA GLN A 239 -23.75 -5.82 -10.93
C GLN A 239 -23.55 -6.86 -12.04
N ASN A 240 -23.38 -6.42 -13.28
CA ASN A 240 -23.16 -7.33 -14.42
C ASN A 240 -21.84 -8.09 -14.25
N TRP A 241 -20.81 -7.44 -13.76
CA TRP A 241 -19.54 -8.08 -13.47
C TRP A 241 -19.67 -9.11 -12.34
N MET A 242 -20.37 -8.78 -11.26
CA MET A 242 -20.63 -9.70 -10.15
C MET A 242 -21.47 -10.91 -10.57
N ASP A 243 -22.48 -10.71 -11.43
CA ASP A 243 -23.29 -11.81 -12.01
C ASP A 243 -22.40 -12.76 -12.83
N MET A 244 -21.42 -12.22 -13.56
CA MET A 244 -20.50 -13.01 -14.37
C MET A 244 -19.50 -13.81 -13.51
N GLU A 245 -18.87 -13.16 -12.52
CA GLU A 245 -17.81 -13.77 -11.70
C GLU A 245 -18.34 -14.75 -10.64
N ILE A 246 -19.45 -14.42 -9.99
CA ILE A 246 -19.97 -15.15 -8.82
C ILE A 246 -21.33 -15.80 -9.09
N GLY A 247 -22.00 -15.39 -10.17
CA GLY A 247 -23.35 -15.80 -10.48
C GLY A 247 -24.35 -15.24 -9.48
N MET A 248 -25.54 -15.79 -9.40
CA MET A 248 -26.62 -15.27 -8.55
C MET A 248 -26.36 -15.33 -7.03
N LYS A 249 -25.27 -15.97 -6.61
CA LYS A 249 -24.93 -16.11 -5.19
C LYS A 249 -24.71 -14.78 -4.48
N TRP A 250 -24.18 -13.76 -5.16
CA TRP A 250 -23.94 -12.46 -4.56
C TRP A 250 -25.21 -11.71 -4.16
N ARG A 251 -26.38 -12.08 -4.73
CA ARG A 251 -27.71 -11.54 -4.39
C ARG A 251 -28.34 -12.24 -3.19
N SER A 252 -27.70 -13.26 -2.62
CA SER A 252 -28.24 -13.95 -1.45
C SER A 252 -28.22 -13.04 -0.21
N GLY A 253 -29.18 -13.24 0.69
CA GLY A 253 -29.24 -12.51 1.95
C GLY A 253 -27.99 -12.70 2.82
N GLU A 254 -27.39 -13.90 2.76
CA GLU A 254 -26.15 -14.21 3.44
C GLU A 254 -24.98 -13.38 2.92
N PHE A 255 -24.79 -13.33 1.58
CA PHE A 255 -23.74 -12.54 0.96
C PHE A 255 -23.92 -11.04 1.23
N ASN A 256 -25.16 -10.56 1.16
CA ASN A 256 -25.48 -9.18 1.50
C ASN A 256 -25.05 -8.82 2.93
N THR A 257 -25.38 -9.69 3.90
CA THR A 257 -25.07 -9.46 5.32
C THR A 257 -23.58 -9.58 5.65
N GLN A 258 -22.90 -10.55 5.01
CA GLN A 258 -21.50 -10.86 5.33
C GLN A 258 -20.48 -10.05 4.52
N VAL A 259 -20.86 -9.59 3.33
CA VAL A 259 -19.92 -8.94 2.39
C VAL A 259 -20.38 -7.53 2.01
N ILE A 260 -21.60 -7.39 1.40
CA ILE A 260 -22.02 -6.12 0.81
C ILE A 260 -22.11 -5.02 1.86
N ARG A 261 -22.89 -5.25 2.93
CA ARG A 261 -23.07 -4.27 4.02
C ARG A 261 -21.77 -3.92 4.76
N PRO A 262 -20.92 -4.90 5.18
CA PRO A 262 -19.67 -4.57 5.85
C PRO A 262 -18.70 -3.77 4.97
N LEU A 263 -18.69 -4.04 3.65
CA LEU A 263 -17.86 -3.33 2.67
C LEU A 263 -18.49 -2.04 2.14
N LYS A 264 -19.75 -1.75 2.49
CA LYS A 264 -20.51 -0.57 2.01
C LYS A 264 -20.50 -0.47 0.49
N ILE A 265 -20.85 -1.57 -0.19
CA ILE A 265 -20.90 -1.68 -1.66
C ILE A 265 -22.37 -1.57 -2.17
N ASP A 266 -23.30 -1.26 -1.31
CA ASP A 266 -24.73 -1.05 -1.58
C ASP A 266 -25.06 0.30 -2.24
#